data_017b628afa14799ce3fee41ff226bbb0
#
_entry.id   017b628afa14799ce3fee41ff226bbb0
#
_cell.length_a   1.000
_cell.length_b   1.000
_cell.length_c   1.000
_cell.angle_alpha   90.00
_cell.angle_beta   90.00
_cell.angle_gamma   90.00
#
_symmetry.space_group_name_H-M   'P 1'
#
loop_
_entity.id
_entity.type
_entity.pdbx_description
1 polymer ?
#
loop_
_entity_poly.entity_id
_entity_poly.type
_entity_poly.pdbx_seq_one_letter_code
_entity_poly.pdbx_strand_id
1 'polypeptide(L)'
;VEQQSRVASPAPTPDRLPPLEQLGAIDRGEIPGLADLGLALPTPDPRAVMVFRGGERAALERLQHYLWDSDRLKTYKQTRNQMVGADYSSKLSPWLALGCLSPRQVYAEVKAYEAQRGSNESTYWLIFELLWRDYFRFIAAKHGDRLFYPSGLRRLAVPWRLDWAEFDTWRQGLTGFPLVDANLRELAATGFMSNRGRQNVASFLTKNLGLDWRLGAEWFESCLIDYDVCSNYGNWAYTAGVGNDGRGFRYFNILKQAQDYDPQGAYVKLWLPELAALPAAKVHQPWQLLPVEQRRWGIRLGVDYPLPMVDLAESVRQNEARYRSALELPIRADRKPYPR
;
A
#
# COMPACT_ATOMS: atom_id res chain seq x y z
N VAL A 1 13.81 -16.95 -14.41
CA VAL A 1 12.52 -17.37 -13.81
C VAL A 1 11.37 -16.85 -14.65
N GLU A 2 11.30 -15.55 -14.96
CA GLU A 2 10.21 -14.93 -15.73
C GLU A 2 10.01 -15.55 -17.12
N GLN A 3 11.10 -15.81 -17.85
CA GLN A 3 11.07 -16.41 -19.19
C GLN A 3 10.67 -17.90 -19.18
N GLN A 4 10.69 -18.54 -18.01
CA GLN A 4 10.35 -19.95 -17.84
C GLN A 4 8.98 -20.16 -17.18
N SER A 5 8.31 -19.07 -16.80
CA SER A 5 7.02 -19.15 -16.14
C SER A 5 5.95 -19.67 -17.11
N ARG A 6 5.35 -20.80 -16.78
CA ARG A 6 4.20 -21.35 -17.50
C ARG A 6 2.93 -20.93 -16.75
N VAL A 7 2.18 -20.00 -17.31
CA VAL A 7 0.89 -19.62 -16.76
C VAL A 7 -0.17 -20.55 -17.34
N ALA A 8 -0.85 -21.29 -16.46
CA ALA A 8 -1.98 -22.11 -16.88
C ALA A 8 -3.15 -21.22 -17.33
N SER A 9 -3.87 -21.67 -18.35
CA SER A 9 -5.10 -21.01 -18.79
C SER A 9 -6.10 -20.89 -17.64
N PRO A 10 -6.98 -19.89 -17.64
CA PRO A 10 -8.13 -19.85 -16.74
C PRO A 10 -8.94 -21.15 -16.87
N ALA A 11 -9.43 -21.67 -15.76
CA ALA A 11 -10.30 -22.84 -15.81
C ALA A 11 -11.60 -22.45 -16.54
N PRO A 12 -12.12 -23.31 -17.45
CA PRO A 12 -13.38 -23.03 -18.09
C PRO A 12 -14.52 -23.05 -17.04
N THR A 13 -15.51 -22.21 -17.25
CA THR A 13 -16.74 -22.26 -16.45
C THR A 13 -17.43 -23.60 -16.73
N PRO A 14 -17.81 -24.37 -15.71
CA PRO A 14 -18.52 -25.62 -15.94
C PRO A 14 -19.90 -25.36 -16.55
N ASP A 15 -20.28 -26.15 -17.56
CA ASP A 15 -21.59 -26.03 -18.24
C ASP A 15 -22.77 -26.36 -17.30
N ARG A 16 -22.50 -27.18 -16.27
CA ARG A 16 -23.48 -27.55 -15.24
C ARG A 16 -22.81 -27.63 -13.87
N LEU A 17 -23.50 -27.13 -12.87
CA LEU A 17 -23.21 -27.44 -11.48
C LEU A 17 -23.95 -28.72 -11.08
N PRO A 18 -23.43 -29.51 -10.11
CA PRO A 18 -24.17 -30.63 -9.55
C PRO A 18 -25.55 -30.17 -9.05
N PRO A 19 -26.64 -30.97 -9.26
CA PRO A 19 -27.96 -30.58 -8.78
C PRO A 19 -27.96 -30.48 -7.25
N LEU A 20 -28.55 -29.41 -6.75
CA LEU A 20 -28.66 -29.13 -5.31
C LEU A 20 -29.46 -30.19 -4.53
N GLU A 21 -30.29 -30.97 -5.23
CA GLU A 21 -31.10 -32.07 -4.68
C GLU A 21 -30.25 -33.13 -3.96
N GLN A 22 -28.96 -33.28 -4.33
CA GLN A 22 -28.04 -34.22 -3.68
C GLN A 22 -27.52 -33.71 -2.31
N LEU A 23 -27.76 -32.45 -1.95
CA LEU A 23 -27.29 -31.87 -0.71
C LEU A 23 -28.24 -32.01 0.47
N GLY A 24 -29.44 -32.64 0.26
CA GLY A 24 -30.46 -32.74 1.28
C GLY A 24 -31.07 -31.42 1.70
N ALA A 25 -31.85 -31.40 2.76
CA ALA A 25 -32.45 -30.20 3.33
C ALA A 25 -31.39 -29.45 4.20
N ILE A 26 -30.42 -28.83 3.56
CA ILE A 26 -29.48 -27.96 4.25
C ILE A 26 -30.15 -26.59 4.39
N ASP A 27 -30.28 -26.11 5.61
CA ASP A 27 -30.59 -24.70 5.87
C ASP A 27 -29.43 -23.85 5.33
N ARG A 28 -29.70 -23.06 4.30
CA ARG A 28 -28.69 -22.23 3.65
C ARG A 28 -28.35 -20.97 4.45
N GLY A 29 -29.17 -20.67 5.48
CA GLY A 29 -29.10 -19.40 6.19
C GLY A 29 -29.40 -18.20 5.30
N GLU A 30 -29.40 -17.04 5.88
CA GLU A 30 -29.42 -15.75 5.17
C GLU A 30 -28.03 -15.09 5.23
N ILE A 31 -27.65 -14.39 4.17
CA ILE A 31 -26.43 -13.59 4.18
C ILE A 31 -26.70 -12.36 5.06
N PRO A 32 -25.96 -12.19 6.20
CA PRO A 32 -26.23 -11.07 7.10
C PRO A 32 -25.91 -9.73 6.40
N GLY A 33 -26.78 -8.76 6.56
CA GLY A 33 -26.52 -7.38 6.21
C GLY A 33 -25.61 -6.70 7.25
N LEU A 34 -25.11 -5.51 6.96
CA LEU A 34 -24.27 -4.76 7.92
C LEU A 34 -25.01 -4.48 9.24
N ALA A 35 -26.31 -4.20 9.19
CA ALA A 35 -27.13 -3.96 10.37
C ALA A 35 -27.19 -5.19 11.30
N ASP A 36 -27.28 -6.40 10.73
CA ASP A 36 -27.29 -7.65 11.49
C ASP A 36 -25.96 -7.90 12.21
N LEU A 37 -24.87 -7.31 11.69
CA LEU A 37 -23.55 -7.32 12.29
C LEU A 37 -23.29 -6.13 13.24
N GLY A 38 -24.29 -5.29 13.49
CA GLY A 38 -24.16 -4.08 14.30
C GLY A 38 -23.32 -2.97 13.64
N LEU A 39 -23.15 -3.03 12.32
CA LEU A 39 -22.36 -2.06 11.55
C LEU A 39 -23.27 -1.09 10.80
N ALA A 40 -22.88 0.20 10.78
CA ALA A 40 -23.51 1.19 9.92
C ALA A 40 -22.97 1.10 8.49
N LEU A 41 -23.81 1.46 7.51
CA LEU A 41 -23.34 1.65 6.13
C LEU A 41 -22.33 2.81 6.09
N PRO A 42 -21.11 2.59 5.60
CA PRO A 42 -20.14 3.67 5.49
C PRO A 42 -20.59 4.69 4.44
N THR A 43 -20.48 5.96 4.77
CA THR A 43 -20.65 7.04 3.77
C THR A 43 -19.39 7.12 2.92
N PRO A 44 -19.48 6.94 1.59
CA PRO A 44 -18.31 7.06 0.73
C PRO A 44 -17.68 8.45 0.84
N ASP A 45 -16.36 8.51 1.01
CA ASP A 45 -15.63 9.79 0.97
C ASP A 45 -15.53 10.25 -0.49
N PRO A 46 -15.99 11.48 -0.83
CA PRO A 46 -15.98 11.97 -2.20
C PRO A 46 -14.56 12.17 -2.77
N ARG A 47 -13.54 12.19 -1.91
CA ARG A 47 -12.13 12.27 -2.31
C ARG A 47 -11.54 10.92 -2.69
N ALA A 48 -12.25 9.82 -2.42
CA ALA A 48 -11.79 8.47 -2.77
C ALA A 48 -11.47 8.38 -4.27
N VAL A 49 -10.39 7.67 -4.60
CA VAL A 49 -9.96 7.51 -6.01
C VAL A 49 -11.00 6.85 -6.89
N MET A 50 -11.86 6.02 -6.32
CA MET A 50 -13.04 5.40 -6.94
C MET A 50 -13.88 4.69 -5.88
N VAL A 51 -15.11 4.34 -6.23
CA VAL A 51 -15.96 3.47 -5.43
C VAL A 51 -15.63 2.01 -5.78
N PHE A 52 -15.14 1.25 -4.81
CA PHE A 52 -14.89 -0.18 -4.97
C PHE A 52 -16.15 -0.98 -4.64
N ARG A 53 -16.75 -1.59 -5.66
CA ARG A 53 -17.87 -2.51 -5.49
C ARG A 53 -17.36 -3.95 -5.45
N GLY A 54 -17.86 -4.76 -4.54
CA GLY A 54 -17.48 -6.18 -4.43
C GLY A 54 -17.99 -7.02 -5.61
N GLY A 55 -17.46 -8.24 -5.70
CA GLY A 55 -17.91 -9.27 -6.64
C GLY A 55 -17.17 -9.30 -7.97
N GLU A 56 -17.31 -10.45 -8.65
CA GLU A 56 -16.61 -10.74 -9.91
C GLU A 56 -17.04 -9.79 -11.04
N ARG A 57 -18.34 -9.45 -11.12
CA ARG A 57 -18.85 -8.56 -12.18
C ARG A 57 -18.16 -7.20 -12.13
N ALA A 58 -18.09 -6.57 -10.95
CA ALA A 58 -17.42 -5.29 -10.79
C ALA A 58 -15.92 -5.38 -11.09
N ALA A 59 -15.28 -6.51 -10.76
CA ALA A 59 -13.89 -6.78 -11.09
C ALA A 59 -13.66 -6.84 -12.60
N LEU A 60 -14.53 -7.54 -13.33
CA LEU A 60 -14.47 -7.66 -14.79
C LEU A 60 -14.76 -6.34 -15.50
N GLU A 61 -15.75 -5.58 -15.01
CA GLU A 61 -16.03 -4.22 -15.50
C GLU A 61 -14.79 -3.32 -15.33
N ARG A 62 -14.11 -3.39 -14.19
CA ARG A 62 -12.88 -2.63 -13.97
C ARG A 62 -11.74 -3.08 -14.87
N LEU A 63 -11.57 -4.39 -15.07
CA LEU A 63 -10.56 -4.96 -15.96
C LEU A 63 -10.79 -4.50 -17.41
N GLN A 64 -12.04 -4.64 -17.88
CA GLN A 64 -12.46 -4.20 -19.21
C GLN A 64 -12.19 -2.70 -19.41
N HIS A 65 -12.66 -1.87 -18.47
CA HIS A 65 -12.46 -0.43 -18.52
C HIS A 65 -10.98 -0.06 -18.62
N TYR A 66 -10.13 -0.64 -17.76
CA TYR A 66 -8.72 -0.24 -17.67
C TYR A 66 -7.90 -0.68 -18.88
N LEU A 67 -8.13 -1.90 -19.38
CA LEU A 67 -7.39 -2.45 -20.53
C LEU A 67 -7.93 -1.95 -21.86
N TRP A 68 -9.26 -2.00 -22.05
CA TRP A 68 -9.87 -1.91 -23.36
C TRP A 68 -10.54 -0.54 -23.63
N ASP A 69 -11.38 -0.07 -22.71
CA ASP A 69 -12.20 1.12 -22.94
C ASP A 69 -11.36 2.40 -22.81
N SER A 70 -10.58 2.50 -21.74
CA SER A 70 -9.72 3.67 -21.48
C SER A 70 -8.30 3.54 -22.01
N ASP A 71 -7.90 2.34 -22.47
CA ASP A 71 -6.59 2.04 -23.04
C ASP A 71 -5.40 2.43 -22.13
N ARG A 72 -5.60 2.36 -20.80
CA ARG A 72 -4.61 2.80 -19.81
C ARG A 72 -3.46 1.82 -19.62
N LEU A 73 -3.65 0.56 -20.03
CA LEU A 73 -2.61 -0.44 -19.94
C LEU A 73 -1.34 -0.01 -20.69
N LYS A 74 -1.47 0.65 -21.84
CA LYS A 74 -0.31 1.09 -22.65
C LYS A 74 0.64 2.05 -21.94
N THR A 75 0.18 2.76 -20.89
CA THR A 75 0.96 3.76 -20.14
C THR A 75 1.11 3.38 -18.66
N TYR A 76 0.74 2.16 -18.26
CA TYR A 76 0.72 1.72 -16.87
C TYR A 76 2.05 1.95 -16.15
N LYS A 77 3.18 1.60 -16.75
CA LYS A 77 4.51 1.74 -16.14
C LYS A 77 4.81 3.19 -15.74
N GLN A 78 4.42 4.14 -16.58
CA GLN A 78 4.66 5.56 -16.38
C GLN A 78 3.71 6.17 -15.33
N THR A 79 2.46 5.72 -15.29
CA THR A 79 1.41 6.34 -14.49
C THR A 79 1.21 5.69 -13.12
N ARG A 80 1.57 4.42 -12.93
CA ARG A 80 1.25 3.60 -11.75
C ARG A 80 1.66 4.18 -10.39
N ASN A 81 2.58 5.11 -10.37
CA ASN A 81 3.06 5.75 -9.14
C ASN A 81 2.38 7.10 -8.85
N GLN A 82 1.43 7.54 -9.68
CA GLN A 82 0.61 8.71 -9.38
C GLN A 82 -0.32 8.44 -8.19
N MET A 83 -0.90 9.50 -7.64
CA MET A 83 -1.73 9.42 -6.43
C MET A 83 -3.13 10.02 -6.62
N VAL A 84 -3.38 10.75 -7.69
CA VAL A 84 -4.66 11.41 -7.97
C VAL A 84 -5.35 10.80 -9.19
N GLY A 85 -6.65 10.56 -9.09
CA GLY A 85 -7.49 10.04 -10.16
C GLY A 85 -7.67 8.52 -10.16
N ALA A 86 -8.68 8.05 -10.90
CA ALA A 86 -9.07 6.64 -10.92
C ALA A 86 -8.11 5.76 -11.74
N ASP A 87 -7.57 6.30 -12.85
CA ASP A 87 -6.97 5.50 -13.92
C ASP A 87 -5.44 5.58 -14.01
N TYR A 88 -4.76 6.11 -12.99
CA TYR A 88 -3.29 6.10 -12.97
C TYR A 88 -2.72 4.69 -12.80
N SER A 89 -3.48 3.76 -12.23
CA SER A 89 -3.13 2.35 -12.10
C SER A 89 -4.36 1.47 -12.29
N SER A 90 -4.14 0.15 -12.46
CA SER A 90 -5.24 -0.79 -12.69
C SER A 90 -6.24 -0.85 -11.51
N LYS A 91 -5.76 -0.70 -10.27
CA LYS A 91 -6.54 -0.80 -9.03
C LYS A 91 -7.31 -2.14 -8.90
N LEU A 92 -6.74 -3.22 -9.44
CA LEU A 92 -7.34 -4.55 -9.38
C LEU A 92 -7.10 -5.27 -8.04
N SER A 93 -6.27 -4.69 -7.17
CA SER A 93 -5.82 -5.32 -5.93
C SER A 93 -6.94 -5.77 -4.97
N PRO A 94 -8.06 -5.03 -4.75
CA PRO A 94 -9.13 -5.50 -3.87
C PRO A 94 -9.78 -6.79 -4.37
N TRP A 95 -10.06 -6.87 -5.65
CA TRP A 95 -10.68 -8.06 -6.24
C TRP A 95 -9.72 -9.24 -6.34
N LEU A 96 -8.43 -8.98 -6.55
CA LEU A 96 -7.39 -10.02 -6.51
C LEU A 96 -7.15 -10.54 -5.09
N ALA A 97 -7.24 -9.69 -4.07
CA ALA A 97 -7.09 -10.08 -2.68
C ALA A 97 -8.22 -11.00 -2.22
N LEU A 98 -9.46 -10.66 -2.59
CA LEU A 98 -10.67 -11.38 -2.19
C LEU A 98 -11.05 -12.53 -3.15
N GLY A 99 -10.26 -12.77 -4.21
CA GLY A 99 -10.52 -13.85 -5.16
C GLY A 99 -11.69 -13.60 -6.13
N CYS A 100 -12.22 -12.36 -6.17
CA CYS A 100 -13.24 -11.98 -7.16
C CYS A 100 -12.67 -11.90 -8.58
N LEU A 101 -11.36 -11.82 -8.73
CA LEU A 101 -10.65 -11.80 -10.00
C LEU A 101 -9.44 -12.74 -9.94
N SER A 102 -9.30 -13.61 -10.92
CA SER A 102 -8.14 -14.50 -11.03
C SER A 102 -6.93 -13.76 -11.64
N PRO A 103 -5.72 -13.88 -11.08
CA PRO A 103 -4.52 -13.36 -11.73
C PRO A 103 -4.24 -14.00 -13.08
N ARG A 104 -4.67 -15.26 -13.30
CA ARG A 104 -4.57 -15.93 -14.60
C ARG A 104 -5.47 -15.28 -15.65
N GLN A 105 -6.64 -14.82 -15.24
CA GLN A 105 -7.58 -14.08 -16.10
C GLN A 105 -6.99 -12.72 -16.49
N VAL A 106 -6.44 -11.97 -15.53
CA VAL A 106 -5.74 -10.70 -15.82
C VAL A 106 -4.58 -10.94 -16.80
N TYR A 107 -3.80 -12.00 -16.60
CA TYR A 107 -2.72 -12.36 -17.53
C TYR A 107 -3.24 -12.66 -18.93
N ALA A 108 -4.31 -13.46 -19.05
CA ALA A 108 -4.91 -13.81 -20.35
C ALA A 108 -5.42 -12.58 -21.09
N GLU A 109 -6.08 -11.64 -20.36
CA GLU A 109 -6.56 -10.38 -20.92
C GLU A 109 -5.41 -9.46 -21.38
N VAL A 110 -4.31 -9.40 -20.61
CA VAL A 110 -3.11 -8.67 -21.06
C VAL A 110 -2.54 -9.30 -22.34
N LYS A 111 -2.51 -10.61 -22.45
CA LYS A 111 -2.04 -11.30 -23.68
C LYS A 111 -2.96 -11.08 -24.86
N ALA A 112 -4.28 -11.08 -24.65
CA ALA A 112 -5.25 -10.72 -25.68
C ALA A 112 -5.08 -9.25 -26.14
N TYR A 113 -4.85 -8.35 -25.19
CA TYR A 113 -4.54 -6.94 -25.49
C TYR A 113 -3.26 -6.82 -26.33
N GLU A 114 -2.17 -7.51 -25.93
CA GLU A 114 -0.90 -7.50 -26.67
C GLU A 114 -1.07 -8.00 -28.11
N ALA A 115 -1.88 -9.04 -28.31
CA ALA A 115 -2.16 -9.58 -29.64
C ALA A 115 -2.90 -8.61 -30.55
N GLN A 116 -3.77 -7.75 -30.00
CA GLN A 116 -4.61 -6.81 -30.77
C GLN A 116 -4.00 -5.41 -30.91
N ARG A 117 -3.33 -4.91 -29.86
CA ARG A 117 -2.82 -3.54 -29.77
C ARG A 117 -1.31 -3.41 -29.65
N GLY A 118 -0.61 -4.54 -29.61
CA GLY A 118 0.83 -4.62 -29.47
C GLY A 118 1.31 -4.63 -28.02
N SER A 119 2.49 -5.22 -27.81
CA SER A 119 3.16 -5.27 -26.51
C SER A 119 4.07 -4.08 -26.30
N ASN A 120 4.24 -3.68 -25.05
CA ASN A 120 5.21 -2.65 -24.62
C ASN A 120 5.67 -2.89 -23.18
N GLU A 121 6.52 -2.00 -22.67
CA GLU A 121 6.99 -2.08 -21.28
C GLU A 121 5.85 -2.04 -20.24
N SER A 122 4.75 -1.35 -20.52
CA SER A 122 3.63 -1.23 -19.58
C SER A 122 2.81 -2.52 -19.51
N THR A 123 2.57 -3.20 -20.64
CA THR A 123 1.89 -4.49 -20.66
C THR A 123 2.70 -5.54 -19.89
N TYR A 124 4.01 -5.58 -20.13
CA TYR A 124 4.94 -6.43 -19.35
C TYR A 124 4.89 -6.05 -17.86
N TRP A 125 4.86 -4.75 -17.53
CA TRP A 125 4.94 -4.31 -16.14
C TRP A 125 3.72 -4.72 -15.31
N LEU A 126 2.53 -4.77 -15.90
CA LEU A 126 1.35 -5.28 -15.19
C LEU A 126 1.49 -6.78 -14.86
N ILE A 127 2.03 -7.57 -15.80
CA ILE A 127 2.34 -8.98 -15.54
C ILE A 127 3.40 -9.11 -14.45
N PHE A 128 4.43 -8.25 -14.46
CA PHE A 128 5.48 -8.22 -13.45
C PHE A 128 4.95 -7.98 -12.02
N GLU A 129 3.93 -7.12 -11.88
CA GLU A 129 3.28 -6.91 -10.56
C GLU A 129 2.48 -8.16 -10.11
N LEU A 130 1.88 -8.91 -11.02
CA LEU A 130 1.27 -10.20 -10.67
C LEU A 130 2.32 -11.23 -10.21
N LEU A 131 3.49 -11.22 -10.83
CA LEU A 131 4.60 -12.08 -10.39
C LEU A 131 5.11 -11.70 -9.00
N TRP A 132 5.13 -10.42 -8.63
CA TRP A 132 5.44 -10.00 -7.26
C TRP A 132 4.45 -10.55 -6.24
N ARG A 133 3.16 -10.55 -6.56
CA ARG A 133 2.12 -11.15 -5.72
C ARG A 133 2.40 -12.64 -5.46
N ASP A 134 2.68 -13.40 -6.52
CA ASP A 134 2.97 -14.83 -6.42
C ASP A 134 4.31 -15.06 -5.68
N TYR A 135 5.30 -14.23 -5.94
CA TYR A 135 6.58 -14.28 -5.24
C TYR A 135 6.41 -14.16 -3.73
N PHE A 136 5.64 -13.19 -3.24
CA PHE A 136 5.39 -13.05 -1.80
C PHE A 136 4.63 -14.25 -1.21
N ARG A 137 3.74 -14.87 -1.96
CA ARG A 137 3.07 -16.11 -1.54
C ARG A 137 4.05 -17.28 -1.42
N PHE A 138 4.96 -17.43 -2.36
CA PHE A 138 6.02 -18.45 -2.27
C PHE A 138 7.01 -18.16 -1.13
N ILE A 139 7.31 -16.89 -0.87
CA ILE A 139 8.13 -16.49 0.28
C ILE A 139 7.42 -16.88 1.59
N ALA A 140 6.13 -16.59 1.72
CA ALA A 140 5.35 -16.96 2.89
C ALA A 140 5.27 -18.49 3.07
N ALA A 141 5.00 -19.24 2.00
CA ALA A 141 4.99 -20.71 2.03
C ALA A 141 6.34 -21.30 2.43
N LYS A 142 7.45 -20.71 1.98
CA LYS A 142 8.81 -21.16 2.28
C LYS A 142 9.24 -20.86 3.73
N HIS A 143 8.87 -19.72 4.25
CA HIS A 143 9.41 -19.20 5.51
C HIS A 143 8.41 -19.25 6.68
N GLY A 144 7.13 -19.50 6.41
CA GLY A 144 6.09 -19.65 7.44
C GLY A 144 6.03 -18.45 8.39
N ASP A 145 5.94 -18.73 9.67
CA ASP A 145 5.80 -17.73 10.76
C ASP A 145 6.90 -16.68 10.79
N ARG A 146 8.04 -16.96 10.15
CA ARG A 146 9.16 -16.01 10.09
C ARG A 146 8.80 -14.69 9.40
N LEU A 147 7.77 -14.71 8.56
CA LEU A 147 7.23 -13.51 7.92
C LEU A 147 6.76 -12.45 8.94
N PHE A 148 6.37 -12.88 10.15
CA PHE A 148 5.83 -12.03 11.22
C PHE A 148 6.85 -11.67 12.30
N TYR A 149 8.10 -12.17 12.21
CA TYR A 149 9.11 -11.91 13.24
C TYR A 149 9.76 -10.53 13.03
N PRO A 150 10.08 -9.80 14.11
CA PRO A 150 10.71 -8.48 14.01
C PRO A 150 12.02 -8.50 13.24
N SER A 151 12.73 -9.61 13.29
CA SER A 151 13.99 -9.85 12.57
C SER A 151 13.80 -10.23 11.10
N GLY A 152 12.54 -10.50 10.69
CA GLY A 152 12.15 -10.85 9.34
C GLY A 152 12.86 -12.08 8.76
N LEU A 153 12.85 -12.18 7.46
CA LEU A 153 13.45 -13.30 6.72
C LEU A 153 14.97 -13.34 6.83
N ARG A 154 15.60 -12.18 7.00
CA ARG A 154 17.07 -12.04 7.12
C ARG A 154 17.61 -12.32 8.51
N ARG A 155 16.74 -12.50 9.50
CA ARG A 155 17.11 -12.68 10.92
C ARG A 155 17.98 -11.55 11.49
N LEU A 156 17.75 -10.33 11.01
CA LEU A 156 18.48 -9.16 11.49
C LEU A 156 17.89 -8.65 12.80
N ALA A 157 18.72 -8.56 13.83
CA ALA A 157 18.32 -8.07 15.15
C ALA A 157 18.34 -6.52 15.19
N VAL A 158 17.58 -5.88 14.28
CA VAL A 158 17.43 -4.43 14.31
C VAL A 158 16.75 -4.04 15.63
N PRO A 159 17.30 -3.09 16.39
CA PRO A 159 16.71 -2.65 17.65
C PRO A 159 15.53 -1.70 17.39
N TRP A 160 14.40 -2.27 16.95
CA TRP A 160 13.17 -1.52 16.72
C TRP A 160 12.71 -0.81 17.98
N ARG A 161 12.25 0.41 17.82
CA ARG A 161 11.59 1.17 18.89
C ARG A 161 10.12 0.76 18.98
N LEU A 162 9.59 0.76 20.20
CA LEU A 162 8.17 0.61 20.47
C LEU A 162 7.72 1.88 21.22
N ASP A 163 7.08 2.79 20.50
CA ASP A 163 6.56 4.04 21.03
C ASP A 163 5.15 4.25 20.48
N TRP A 164 4.17 4.04 21.33
CA TRP A 164 2.75 4.13 20.96
C TRP A 164 2.30 5.56 20.66
N ALA A 165 2.87 6.57 21.29
CA ALA A 165 2.51 7.96 21.05
C ALA A 165 3.01 8.42 19.68
N GLU A 166 4.25 8.09 19.32
CA GLU A 166 4.77 8.36 17.97
C GLU A 166 4.02 7.55 16.90
N PHE A 167 3.67 6.30 17.19
CA PHE A 167 2.88 5.48 16.28
C PHE A 167 1.47 6.05 16.07
N ASP A 168 0.81 6.51 17.14
CA ASP A 168 -0.50 7.15 17.07
C ASP A 168 -0.45 8.45 16.26
N THR A 169 0.59 9.25 16.43
CA THR A 169 0.84 10.45 15.64
C THR A 169 0.99 10.10 14.15
N TRP A 170 1.77 9.06 13.84
CA TRP A 170 1.95 8.59 12.48
C TRP A 170 0.64 8.07 11.87
N ARG A 171 -0.06 7.13 12.50
CA ARG A 171 -1.28 6.54 11.93
C ARG A 171 -2.42 7.52 11.73
N GLN A 172 -2.45 8.62 12.51
CA GLN A 172 -3.42 9.69 12.37
C GLN A 172 -3.07 10.71 11.27
N GLY A 173 -1.89 10.60 10.64
CA GLY A 173 -1.44 11.57 9.65
C GLY A 173 -1.19 12.94 10.26
N LEU A 174 -0.44 12.98 11.36
CA LEU A 174 -0.08 14.18 12.13
C LEU A 174 1.45 14.31 12.28
N THR A 175 2.22 13.77 11.35
CA THR A 175 3.68 13.73 11.43
C THR A 175 4.35 15.08 11.16
N GLY A 176 3.61 16.03 10.59
CA GLY A 176 4.16 17.29 10.09
C GLY A 176 4.83 17.20 8.73
N PHE A 177 4.75 16.02 8.06
CA PHE A 177 5.24 15.82 6.69
C PHE A 177 4.05 15.60 5.76
N PRO A 178 3.65 16.61 4.96
CA PRO A 178 2.38 16.62 4.23
C PRO A 178 2.15 15.39 3.33
N LEU A 179 3.19 14.91 2.63
CA LEU A 179 3.03 13.72 1.78
C LEU A 179 2.74 12.45 2.61
N VAL A 180 3.35 12.30 3.79
CA VAL A 180 3.11 11.17 4.70
C VAL A 180 1.70 11.27 5.27
N ASP A 181 1.34 12.44 5.77
CA ASP A 181 0.05 12.70 6.43
C ASP A 181 -1.13 12.53 5.47
N ALA A 182 -1.01 13.04 4.25
CA ALA A 182 -2.03 12.88 3.22
C ALA A 182 -2.30 11.40 2.89
N ASN A 183 -1.25 10.59 2.74
CA ASN A 183 -1.40 9.16 2.47
C ASN A 183 -2.07 8.40 3.63
N LEU A 184 -1.73 8.72 4.87
CA LEU A 184 -2.33 8.08 6.04
C LEU A 184 -3.78 8.49 6.25
N ARG A 185 -4.14 9.75 5.94
CA ARG A 185 -5.54 10.21 5.99
C ARG A 185 -6.37 9.59 4.85
N GLU A 186 -5.82 9.43 3.65
CA GLU A 186 -6.48 8.67 2.57
C GLU A 186 -6.78 7.24 3.02
N LEU A 187 -5.79 6.55 3.58
CA LEU A 187 -5.96 5.19 4.08
C LEU A 187 -7.08 5.09 5.11
N ALA A 188 -7.03 5.96 6.14
CA ALA A 188 -8.03 5.95 7.22
C ALA A 188 -9.45 6.25 6.73
N ALA A 189 -9.58 7.14 5.73
CA ALA A 189 -10.88 7.56 5.19
C ALA A 189 -11.48 6.58 4.18
N THR A 190 -10.64 5.86 3.42
CA THR A 190 -11.09 5.12 2.22
C THR A 190 -10.73 3.64 2.23
N GLY A 191 -9.84 3.20 3.10
CA GLY A 191 -9.26 1.86 3.07
C GLY A 191 -8.34 1.62 1.87
N PHE A 192 -7.97 2.66 1.12
CA PHE A 192 -7.10 2.57 -0.05
C PHE A 192 -5.89 3.51 0.11
N MET A 193 -4.79 3.13 -0.50
CA MET A 193 -3.60 3.96 -0.64
C MET A 193 -2.84 3.55 -1.90
N SER A 194 -2.30 4.52 -2.65
CA SER A 194 -1.49 4.25 -3.83
C SER A 194 -0.25 3.42 -3.50
N ASN A 195 0.29 2.68 -4.50
CA ASN A 195 1.54 1.93 -4.32
C ASN A 195 2.69 2.82 -3.80
N ARG A 196 2.83 4.02 -4.35
CA ARG A 196 3.87 4.97 -3.94
C ARG A 196 3.63 5.50 -2.52
N GLY A 197 2.38 5.75 -2.16
CA GLY A 197 2.00 6.15 -0.81
C GLY A 197 2.43 5.11 0.23
N ARG A 198 2.10 3.83 0.00
CA ARG A 198 2.48 2.72 0.90
C ARG A 198 3.99 2.66 1.15
N GLN A 199 4.78 2.82 0.09
CA GLN A 199 6.25 2.83 0.21
C GLN A 199 6.75 4.02 1.03
N ASN A 200 6.18 5.21 0.81
CA ASN A 200 6.56 6.42 1.52
C ASN A 200 6.28 6.33 3.02
N VAL A 201 5.04 5.97 3.39
CA VAL A 201 4.67 5.92 4.81
C VAL A 201 5.36 4.77 5.55
N ALA A 202 5.58 3.63 4.90
CA ALA A 202 6.31 2.50 5.48
C ALA A 202 7.80 2.82 5.66
N SER A 203 8.42 3.49 4.69
CA SER A 203 9.79 3.99 4.83
C SER A 203 9.90 5.01 5.95
N PHE A 204 8.96 5.93 6.07
CA PHE A 204 8.97 6.94 7.12
C PHE A 204 8.88 6.29 8.51
N LEU A 205 7.94 5.36 8.72
CA LEU A 205 7.82 4.63 9.98
C LEU A 205 9.11 3.92 10.38
N THR A 206 9.73 3.21 9.43
CA THR A 206 10.86 2.31 9.72
C THR A 206 12.22 2.99 9.64
N LYS A 207 12.40 3.98 8.76
CA LYS A 207 13.71 4.58 8.45
C LYS A 207 13.89 5.98 9.06
N ASN A 208 12.78 6.69 9.34
CA ASN A 208 12.83 7.96 10.05
C ASN A 208 12.46 7.78 11.53
N LEU A 209 11.34 7.13 11.85
CA LEU A 209 10.95 6.93 13.24
C LEU A 209 11.69 5.75 13.91
N GLY A 210 12.11 4.75 13.12
CA GLY A 210 12.75 3.54 13.65
C GLY A 210 11.82 2.68 14.49
N LEU A 211 10.51 2.83 14.29
CA LEU A 211 9.49 2.03 14.96
C LEU A 211 9.41 0.63 14.38
N ASP A 212 8.92 -0.31 15.19
CA ASP A 212 8.70 -1.69 14.75
C ASP A 212 7.76 -1.71 13.55
N TRP A 213 8.27 -2.23 12.44
CA TRP A 213 7.56 -2.28 11.17
C TRP A 213 6.23 -3.05 11.24
N ARG A 214 6.09 -3.96 12.21
CA ARG A 214 4.88 -4.76 12.40
C ARG A 214 3.69 -3.90 12.82
N LEU A 215 3.91 -2.83 13.59
CA LEU A 215 2.85 -1.86 13.92
C LEU A 215 2.20 -1.29 12.67
N GLY A 216 3.02 -0.91 11.68
CA GLY A 216 2.53 -0.43 10.40
C GLY A 216 1.85 -1.52 9.56
N ALA A 217 2.39 -2.76 9.59
CA ALA A 217 1.78 -3.90 8.91
C ALA A 217 0.39 -4.23 9.47
N GLU A 218 0.23 -4.23 10.80
CA GLU A 218 -1.05 -4.43 11.49
C GLU A 218 -2.05 -3.28 11.23
N TRP A 219 -1.56 -2.05 11.17
CA TRP A 219 -2.41 -0.91 10.78
C TRP A 219 -2.92 -1.03 9.34
N PHE A 220 -2.07 -1.45 8.41
CA PHE A 220 -2.49 -1.71 7.03
C PHE A 220 -3.49 -2.87 6.96
N GLU A 221 -3.26 -3.94 7.71
CA GLU A 221 -4.18 -5.07 7.81
C GLU A 221 -5.57 -4.64 8.26
N SER A 222 -5.64 -3.74 9.25
CA SER A 222 -6.91 -3.26 9.80
C SER A 222 -7.65 -2.27 8.88
N CYS A 223 -6.95 -1.58 7.97
CA CYS A 223 -7.53 -0.52 7.15
C CYS A 223 -7.75 -0.90 5.69
N LEU A 224 -6.84 -1.69 5.09
CA LEU A 224 -6.81 -1.89 3.64
C LEU A 224 -7.94 -2.78 3.13
N ILE A 225 -8.71 -2.31 2.17
CA ILE A 225 -9.73 -3.09 1.44
C ILE A 225 -9.11 -4.15 0.51
N ASP A 226 -7.81 -4.05 0.23
CA ASP A 226 -7.05 -4.99 -0.59
C ASP A 226 -6.01 -5.77 0.23
N TYR A 227 -6.25 -5.92 1.54
CA TYR A 227 -5.35 -6.67 2.40
C TYR A 227 -5.14 -8.10 1.89
N ASP A 228 -3.88 -8.46 1.74
CA ASP A 228 -3.38 -9.82 1.49
C ASP A 228 -2.18 -10.06 2.40
N VAL A 229 -2.25 -11.04 3.26
CA VAL A 229 -1.25 -11.28 4.30
C VAL A 229 0.17 -11.40 3.74
N CYS A 230 0.34 -12.13 2.64
CA CYS A 230 1.66 -12.36 2.04
C CYS A 230 2.24 -11.08 1.43
N SER A 231 1.42 -10.34 0.69
CA SER A 231 1.80 -9.08 0.06
C SER A 231 2.05 -7.99 1.11
N ASN A 232 1.20 -7.90 2.14
CA ASN A 232 1.33 -6.88 3.18
C ASN A 232 2.62 -7.09 3.98
N TYR A 233 2.74 -8.21 4.68
CA TYR A 233 3.92 -8.47 5.54
C TYR A 233 5.21 -8.61 4.73
N GLY A 234 5.13 -9.18 3.51
CA GLY A 234 6.27 -9.27 2.61
C GLY A 234 6.82 -7.90 2.20
N ASN A 235 5.95 -6.95 1.82
CA ASN A 235 6.34 -5.58 1.46
C ASN A 235 6.81 -4.77 2.67
N TRP A 236 6.17 -4.94 3.83
CA TRP A 236 6.61 -4.29 5.06
C TRP A 236 8.01 -4.76 5.49
N ALA A 237 8.26 -6.07 5.52
CA ALA A 237 9.58 -6.63 5.81
C ALA A 237 10.64 -6.18 4.77
N TYR A 238 10.26 -6.11 3.48
CA TYR A 238 11.10 -5.59 2.41
C TYR A 238 11.50 -4.13 2.67
N THR A 239 10.53 -3.25 2.94
CA THR A 239 10.77 -1.82 3.20
C THR A 239 11.56 -1.62 4.49
N ALA A 240 11.28 -2.40 5.53
CA ALA A 240 12.03 -2.39 6.78
C ALA A 240 13.51 -2.83 6.61
N GLY A 241 13.83 -3.54 5.52
CA GLY A 241 15.18 -4.06 5.25
C GLY A 241 15.49 -5.38 5.93
N VAL A 242 14.47 -6.04 6.52
CA VAL A 242 14.58 -7.36 7.14
C VAL A 242 13.99 -8.47 6.26
N GLY A 243 13.42 -8.10 5.11
CA GLY A 243 12.85 -9.01 4.12
C GLY A 243 13.87 -9.50 3.09
N ASN A 244 13.41 -9.70 1.87
CA ASN A 244 14.17 -10.26 0.76
C ASN A 244 14.99 -9.23 -0.05
N ASP A 245 15.07 -7.97 0.37
CA ASP A 245 15.95 -6.96 -0.24
C ASP A 245 17.37 -7.04 0.36
N GLY A 246 18.32 -7.48 -0.45
CA GLY A 246 19.73 -7.58 -0.05
C GLY A 246 20.56 -6.29 -0.19
N ARG A 247 19.97 -5.19 -0.66
CA ARG A 247 20.69 -3.96 -1.06
C ARG A 247 21.09 -3.04 0.10
N GLY A 248 20.95 -3.47 1.36
CA GLY A 248 21.34 -2.69 2.53
C GLY A 248 20.26 -1.68 2.99
N PHE A 249 20.70 -0.64 3.70
CA PHE A 249 19.81 0.40 4.20
C PHE A 249 19.35 1.30 3.05
N ARG A 250 18.06 1.31 2.79
CA ARG A 250 17.41 2.16 1.79
C ARG A 250 16.22 2.86 2.42
N TYR A 251 16.06 4.14 2.09
CA TYR A 251 14.92 4.93 2.52
C TYR A 251 14.37 5.77 1.37
N PHE A 252 13.13 6.18 1.48
CA PHE A 252 12.53 7.14 0.57
C PHE A 252 12.70 8.55 1.16
N ASN A 253 13.42 9.41 0.45
CA ASN A 253 13.49 10.82 0.82
C ASN A 253 12.13 11.47 0.54
N ILE A 254 11.37 11.74 1.59
CA ILE A 254 9.97 12.19 1.50
C ILE A 254 9.83 13.50 0.73
N LEU A 255 10.78 14.43 0.88
CA LEU A 255 10.75 15.70 0.15
C LEU A 255 10.97 15.49 -1.35
N LYS A 256 11.94 14.63 -1.70
CA LYS A 256 12.15 14.25 -3.10
C LYS A 256 10.93 13.53 -3.68
N GLN A 257 10.31 12.62 -2.92
CA GLN A 257 9.10 11.94 -3.35
C GLN A 257 7.95 12.90 -3.59
N ALA A 258 7.80 13.93 -2.74
CA ALA A 258 6.81 14.98 -2.92
C ALA A 258 7.03 15.77 -4.22
N GLN A 259 8.28 16.14 -4.49
CA GLN A 259 8.65 16.83 -5.73
C GLN A 259 8.42 15.98 -6.99
N ASP A 260 8.75 14.68 -6.92
CA ASP A 260 8.67 13.78 -8.07
C ASP A 260 7.21 13.39 -8.40
N TYR A 261 6.31 13.26 -7.40
CA TYR A 261 4.99 12.66 -7.58
C TYR A 261 3.81 13.58 -7.28
N ASP A 262 4.01 14.69 -6.58
CA ASP A 262 2.98 15.69 -6.29
C ASP A 262 3.56 17.13 -6.35
N PRO A 263 4.28 17.53 -7.42
CA PRO A 263 5.01 18.80 -7.47
C PRO A 263 4.11 20.03 -7.27
N GLN A 264 2.83 19.93 -7.59
CA GLN A 264 1.86 21.02 -7.43
C GLN A 264 1.09 20.94 -6.10
N GLY A 265 1.32 19.90 -5.30
CA GLY A 265 0.62 19.67 -4.04
C GLY A 265 -0.86 19.33 -4.20
N ALA A 266 -1.26 18.84 -5.38
CA ALA A 266 -2.68 18.51 -5.65
C ALA A 266 -3.19 17.40 -4.73
N TYR A 267 -2.40 16.34 -4.56
CA TYR A 267 -2.73 15.24 -3.66
C TYR A 267 -2.72 15.67 -2.20
N VAL A 268 -1.68 16.38 -1.79
CA VAL A 268 -1.56 16.92 -0.42
C VAL A 268 -2.74 17.83 -0.09
N LYS A 269 -3.09 18.78 -0.95
CA LYS A 269 -4.21 19.69 -0.73
C LYS A 269 -5.57 19.01 -0.69
N LEU A 270 -5.72 17.90 -1.41
CA LEU A 270 -6.94 17.09 -1.39
C LEU A 270 -7.17 16.47 -0.02
N TRP A 271 -6.12 15.93 0.60
CA TRP A 271 -6.21 15.20 1.87
C TRP A 271 -5.90 16.04 3.10
N LEU A 272 -5.26 17.20 2.93
CA LEU A 272 -4.93 18.18 3.97
C LEU A 272 -5.53 19.53 3.59
N PRO A 273 -6.85 19.71 3.74
CA PRO A 273 -7.53 20.95 3.33
C PRO A 273 -7.01 22.19 4.07
N GLU A 274 -6.46 22.03 5.28
CA GLU A 274 -5.78 23.08 6.02
C GLU A 274 -4.54 23.65 5.30
N LEU A 275 -3.94 22.90 4.37
CA LEU A 275 -2.81 23.35 3.55
C LEU A 275 -3.24 23.84 2.15
N ALA A 276 -4.54 23.82 1.83
CA ALA A 276 -5.03 24.09 0.48
C ALA A 276 -4.66 25.50 -0.05
N ALA A 277 -4.59 26.50 0.84
CA ALA A 277 -4.22 27.86 0.50
C ALA A 277 -2.73 28.05 0.17
N LEU A 278 -1.86 27.09 0.52
CA LEU A 278 -0.43 27.24 0.31
C LEU A 278 -0.06 27.09 -1.19
N PRO A 279 0.91 27.88 -1.69
CA PRO A 279 1.44 27.69 -3.02
C PRO A 279 2.23 26.37 -3.13
N ALA A 280 2.34 25.82 -4.36
CA ALA A 280 3.06 24.57 -4.63
C ALA A 280 4.47 24.54 -4.04
N ALA A 281 5.19 25.66 -4.09
CA ALA A 281 6.55 25.77 -3.57
C ALA A 281 6.66 25.65 -2.03
N LYS A 282 5.55 25.75 -1.30
CA LYS A 282 5.54 25.76 0.18
C LYS A 282 4.76 24.60 0.79
N VAL A 283 3.83 24.01 0.03
CA VAL A 283 2.87 23.03 0.55
C VAL A 283 3.53 21.77 1.10
N HIS A 284 4.69 21.38 0.57
CA HIS A 284 5.42 20.18 1.02
C HIS A 284 6.37 20.42 2.20
N GLN A 285 6.63 21.68 2.53
CA GLN A 285 7.51 22.08 3.63
C GLN A 285 6.91 23.27 4.42
N PRO A 286 5.69 23.13 4.96
CA PRO A 286 5.00 24.24 5.62
C PRO A 286 5.76 24.79 6.84
N TRP A 287 6.60 23.97 7.49
CA TRP A 287 7.42 24.42 8.63
C TRP A 287 8.46 25.49 8.29
N GLN A 288 8.69 25.75 6.99
CA GLN A 288 9.56 26.84 6.53
C GLN A 288 8.82 28.17 6.35
N LEU A 289 7.52 28.22 6.66
CA LEU A 289 6.73 29.44 6.54
C LEU A 289 7.13 30.46 7.62
N LEU A 290 7.47 31.65 7.18
CA LEU A 290 7.68 32.79 8.08
C LEU A 290 6.34 33.20 8.75
N PRO A 291 6.35 33.85 9.93
CA PRO A 291 5.13 34.30 10.58
C PRO A 291 4.25 35.22 9.71
N VAL A 292 4.85 36.02 8.83
CA VAL A 292 4.11 36.86 7.87
C VAL A 292 3.42 36.01 6.78
N GLU A 293 4.06 34.95 6.34
CA GLU A 293 3.50 34.02 5.36
C GLU A 293 2.35 33.20 5.99
N GLN A 294 2.51 32.74 7.24
CA GLN A 294 1.45 32.05 7.98
C GLN A 294 0.20 32.92 8.09
N ARG A 295 0.35 34.20 8.46
CA ARG A 295 -0.76 35.15 8.47
C ARG A 295 -1.40 35.37 7.11
N ARG A 296 -0.57 35.46 6.05
CA ARG A 296 -1.05 35.65 4.66
C ARG A 296 -1.95 34.53 4.19
N TRP A 297 -1.63 33.28 4.53
CA TRP A 297 -2.37 32.10 4.10
C TRP A 297 -3.31 31.53 5.15
N GLY A 298 -3.46 32.20 6.29
CA GLY A 298 -4.39 31.81 7.34
C GLY A 298 -4.09 30.50 8.03
N ILE A 299 -2.81 30.11 8.13
CA ILE A 299 -2.36 28.88 8.79
C ILE A 299 -1.48 29.18 9.99
N ARG A 300 -1.67 28.45 11.07
CA ARG A 300 -0.84 28.50 12.29
C ARG A 300 -0.18 27.15 12.49
N LEU A 301 1.12 27.07 12.23
CA LEU A 301 1.89 25.86 12.45
C LEU A 301 1.94 25.52 13.95
N GLY A 302 1.80 24.22 14.26
CA GLY A 302 1.66 23.70 15.61
C GLY A 302 0.23 23.79 16.18
N VAL A 303 -0.71 24.40 15.45
CA VAL A 303 -2.13 24.51 15.83
C VAL A 303 -3.03 23.92 14.72
N ASP A 304 -3.00 24.54 13.54
CA ASP A 304 -3.85 24.09 12.41
C ASP A 304 -3.22 22.94 11.65
N TYR A 305 -1.89 22.88 11.61
CA TYR A 305 -1.10 21.77 11.07
C TYR A 305 0.14 21.53 11.94
N PRO A 306 0.51 20.28 12.25
CA PRO A 306 1.62 19.97 13.15
C PRO A 306 2.98 20.40 12.60
N LEU A 307 3.91 20.64 13.52
CA LEU A 307 5.34 20.76 13.19
C LEU A 307 5.92 19.37 12.91
N PRO A 308 7.02 19.27 12.14
CA PRO A 308 7.71 18.01 11.91
C PRO A 308 8.08 17.28 13.20
N MET A 309 7.68 16.01 13.34
CA MET A 309 7.97 15.22 14.53
C MET A 309 9.43 14.77 14.63
N VAL A 310 10.20 14.87 13.55
CA VAL A 310 11.63 14.50 13.48
C VAL A 310 12.39 15.42 12.51
N ASP A 311 13.70 15.57 12.73
CA ASP A 311 14.60 16.03 11.68
C ASP A 311 14.89 14.86 10.72
N LEU A 312 14.63 15.05 9.42
CA LEU A 312 14.77 13.97 8.41
C LEU A 312 16.21 13.47 8.28
N ALA A 313 17.18 14.38 8.26
CA ALA A 313 18.58 14.01 8.04
C ALA A 313 19.15 13.29 9.26
N GLU A 314 18.87 13.81 10.44
CA GLU A 314 19.32 13.20 11.71
C GLU A 314 18.67 11.85 11.95
N SER A 315 17.35 11.74 11.76
CA SER A 315 16.61 10.50 11.95
C SER A 315 17.10 9.37 11.03
N VAL A 316 17.41 9.69 9.77
CA VAL A 316 18.01 8.72 8.83
C VAL A 316 19.39 8.27 9.29
N ARG A 317 20.27 9.20 9.70
CA ARG A 317 21.60 8.86 10.19
C ARG A 317 21.55 7.91 11.38
N GLN A 318 20.70 8.22 12.37
CA GLN A 318 20.54 7.41 13.57
C GLN A 318 20.01 5.99 13.25
N ASN A 319 19.01 5.89 12.39
CA ASN A 319 18.42 4.59 12.05
C ASN A 319 19.33 3.79 11.10
N GLU A 320 20.10 4.44 10.23
CA GLU A 320 21.13 3.76 9.44
C GLU A 320 22.22 3.16 10.34
N ALA A 321 22.67 3.90 11.35
CA ALA A 321 23.65 3.39 12.32
C ALA A 321 23.11 2.16 13.07
N ARG A 322 21.86 2.21 13.55
CA ARG A 322 21.19 1.06 14.17
C ARG A 322 21.13 -0.16 13.25
N TYR A 323 20.79 0.06 11.99
CA TYR A 323 20.70 -1.01 11.00
C TYR A 323 22.08 -1.61 10.70
N ARG A 324 23.13 -0.78 10.55
CA ARG A 324 24.51 -1.24 10.35
C ARG A 324 25.00 -2.08 11.53
N SER A 325 24.79 -1.62 12.76
CA SER A 325 25.12 -2.40 13.96
C SER A 325 24.43 -3.77 13.99
N ALA A 326 23.17 -3.84 13.52
CA ALA A 326 22.47 -5.12 13.44
C ALA A 326 23.05 -6.08 12.40
N LEU A 327 23.72 -5.58 11.36
CA LEU A 327 24.41 -6.42 10.36
C LEU A 327 25.69 -7.04 10.89
N GLU A 328 26.35 -6.39 11.86
CA GLU A 328 27.61 -6.85 12.48
C GLU A 328 27.38 -7.86 13.60
N LEU A 329 26.15 -7.95 14.12
CA LEU A 329 25.82 -8.88 15.19
C LEU A 329 25.62 -10.31 14.64
N PRO A 330 26.08 -11.36 15.38
CA PRO A 330 25.78 -12.73 14.99
C PRO A 330 24.28 -12.99 14.99
N ILE A 331 23.83 -13.82 14.05
CA ILE A 331 22.42 -14.22 13.93
C ILE A 331 21.98 -14.87 15.25
N ARG A 332 21.17 -14.17 16.03
CA ARG A 332 20.57 -14.71 17.26
C ARG A 332 19.37 -15.59 16.92
N ALA A 333 19.15 -16.63 17.76
CA ALA A 333 17.90 -17.38 17.71
C ALA A 333 16.72 -16.42 17.99
N ASP A 334 15.72 -16.46 17.13
CA ASP A 334 14.54 -15.60 17.24
C ASP A 334 13.84 -15.81 18.59
N ARG A 335 13.57 -14.75 19.32
CA ARG A 335 12.58 -14.78 20.39
C ARG A 335 11.20 -14.89 19.71
N LYS A 336 10.35 -15.79 20.24
CA LYS A 336 8.96 -15.95 19.77
C LYS A 336 8.23 -14.60 19.74
N PRO A 337 7.22 -14.44 18.84
CA PRO A 337 6.38 -13.26 18.83
C PRO A 337 5.78 -13.00 20.22
N TYR A 338 5.37 -11.77 20.48
CA TYR A 338 4.89 -11.28 21.76
C TYR A 338 4.10 -12.32 22.57
N PRO A 339 4.34 -12.45 23.90
CA PRO A 339 3.35 -13.08 24.75
C PRO A 339 2.06 -12.26 24.65
N ARG A 340 0.96 -12.97 24.44
CA ARG A 340 -0.41 -12.40 24.41
C ARG A 340 -0.73 -11.73 25.73
#